data_514b3bfa1a637b5220e3c318da6cdf8b
#
_entry.id   514b3bfa1a637b5220e3c318da6cdf8b
#
_cell.length_a   1.000
_cell.length_b   1.000
_cell.length_c   1.000
_cell.angle_alpha   90.00
_cell.angle_beta   90.00
_cell.angle_gamma   90.00
#
_symmetry.space_group_name_H-M   'P 1'
#
loop_
_entity.id
_entity.type
_entity.pdbx_description
1 polymer ?
#
loop_
_entity_poly.entity_id
_entity_poly.type
_entity_poly.pdbx_seq_one_letter_code
_entity_poly.pdbx_strand_id
1 'polypeptide(L)'
;STQGSPNGTLISGEIATYTATYTVQNADNASGGISNTASATSYVYVNGDPVVHARDQSDDGDDTDGNTENDPTLSYFGDLPKIEVTKTATYTGYANGANPGDVAVFTMTVENKSTHPKDIVRDLTFSDDLKDAFLRNKTMTSTVTFNSASASSAQGTLTLGETATYTASYTITQSDIDTGGLRNQITFEGNTIRNPVPAEKDAKDVSDNGID
;
A
#
# COMPACT_ATOMS: atom_id res chain seq x y z
N SER A 1 0.92 34.55 -13.61
CA SER A 1 0.45 34.76 -12.22
C SER A 1 -1.02 35.17 -12.20
N THR A 2 -1.70 34.89 -11.07
CA THR A 2 -3.15 35.19 -10.93
C THR A 2 -3.49 36.68 -10.82
N GLN A 3 -2.54 37.55 -10.47
CA GLN A 3 -2.73 39.00 -10.30
C GLN A 3 -1.88 39.85 -11.25
N GLY A 4 -1.18 39.21 -12.20
CA GLY A 4 -0.44 39.87 -13.26
C GLY A 4 0.96 40.35 -12.88
N SER A 5 1.51 39.91 -11.75
CA SER A 5 2.88 40.26 -11.36
C SER A 5 3.90 39.74 -12.40
N PRO A 6 5.02 40.44 -12.59
CA PRO A 6 6.09 40.00 -13.46
C PRO A 6 6.67 38.66 -13.02
N ASN A 7 7.23 37.91 -13.97
CA ASN A 7 7.90 36.62 -13.67
C ASN A 7 8.97 36.81 -12.57
N GLY A 8 8.95 35.95 -11.57
CA GLY A 8 9.84 36.00 -10.42
C GLY A 8 9.38 36.95 -9.29
N THR A 9 8.18 37.51 -9.38
CA THR A 9 7.59 38.37 -8.33
C THR A 9 6.23 37.80 -7.93
N LEU A 10 5.95 37.75 -6.64
CA LEU A 10 4.65 37.39 -6.07
C LEU A 10 4.28 38.41 -4.99
N ILE A 11 3.05 38.90 -5.02
CA ILE A 11 2.46 39.69 -3.93
C ILE A 11 1.60 38.75 -3.06
N SER A 12 1.21 39.25 -1.88
CA SER A 12 0.44 38.46 -0.93
C SER A 12 -0.85 37.91 -1.54
N GLY A 13 -1.06 36.58 -1.42
CA GLY A 13 -2.21 35.86 -1.97
C GLY A 13 -2.15 35.59 -3.48
N GLU A 14 -1.05 35.89 -4.15
CA GLU A 14 -0.86 35.62 -5.57
C GLU A 14 -0.30 34.23 -5.81
N ILE A 15 -0.77 33.59 -6.87
CA ILE A 15 -0.28 32.25 -7.32
C ILE A 15 0.39 32.44 -8.68
N ALA A 16 1.61 31.94 -8.83
CA ALA A 16 2.29 31.78 -10.11
C ALA A 16 2.34 30.29 -10.50
N THR A 17 1.99 29.99 -11.74
CA THR A 17 2.07 28.64 -12.29
C THR A 17 3.28 28.56 -13.22
N TYR A 18 4.10 27.55 -13.00
CA TYR A 18 5.25 27.19 -13.82
C TYR A 18 5.03 25.82 -14.44
N THR A 19 5.54 25.63 -15.63
CA THR A 19 5.53 24.32 -16.31
C THR A 19 6.95 23.97 -16.73
N ALA A 20 7.29 22.69 -16.57
CA ALA A 20 8.51 22.11 -17.09
C ALA A 20 8.16 20.89 -17.92
N THR A 21 9.00 20.57 -18.93
CA THR A 21 8.86 19.36 -19.74
C THR A 21 10.10 18.50 -19.58
N TYR A 22 9.89 17.21 -19.43
CA TYR A 22 10.96 16.21 -19.40
C TYR A 22 10.69 15.17 -20.49
N THR A 23 11.72 14.81 -21.25
CA THR A 23 11.62 13.73 -22.24
C THR A 23 12.05 12.42 -21.59
N VAL A 24 11.11 11.51 -21.43
CA VAL A 24 11.35 10.17 -20.86
C VAL A 24 12.45 9.45 -21.64
N GLN A 25 13.43 8.91 -20.91
CA GLN A 25 14.57 8.15 -21.45
C GLN A 25 14.34 6.64 -21.27
N ASN A 26 15.09 5.83 -22.02
CA ASN A 26 15.02 4.37 -21.83
C ASN A 26 15.40 3.92 -20.41
N ALA A 27 16.27 4.66 -19.73
CA ALA A 27 16.63 4.39 -18.34
C ALA A 27 15.45 4.60 -17.40
N ASP A 28 14.63 5.63 -17.60
CA ASP A 28 13.45 5.91 -16.79
C ASP A 28 12.40 4.81 -16.96
N ASN A 29 12.19 4.37 -18.21
CA ASN A 29 11.32 3.23 -18.50
C ASN A 29 11.84 1.94 -17.83
N ALA A 30 13.14 1.71 -17.84
CA ALA A 30 13.77 0.57 -17.19
C ALA A 30 13.69 0.65 -15.65
N SER A 31 13.61 1.85 -15.07
CA SER A 31 13.37 2.05 -13.64
C SER A 31 11.89 1.93 -13.24
N GLY A 32 10.97 2.02 -14.22
CA GLY A 32 9.53 1.90 -14.04
C GLY A 32 8.82 3.20 -13.70
N GLY A 33 9.53 4.33 -13.66
CA GLY A 33 8.96 5.63 -13.38
C GLY A 33 10.00 6.70 -13.12
N ILE A 34 9.51 7.90 -12.86
CA ILE A 34 10.31 9.06 -12.46
C ILE A 34 9.70 9.69 -11.20
N SER A 35 10.55 10.32 -10.43
CA SER A 35 10.16 11.17 -9.30
C SER A 35 10.62 12.60 -9.57
N ASN A 36 9.80 13.57 -9.23
CA ASN A 36 10.10 14.98 -9.43
C ASN A 36 9.79 15.79 -8.18
N THR A 37 10.73 16.67 -7.83
CA THR A 37 10.59 17.63 -6.75
C THR A 37 10.96 19.01 -7.27
N ALA A 38 10.17 20.02 -6.96
CA ALA A 38 10.46 21.42 -7.24
C ALA A 38 10.79 22.17 -5.93
N SER A 39 11.66 23.15 -6.00
CA SER A 39 11.94 24.02 -4.86
C SER A 39 11.82 25.47 -5.30
N ALA A 40 11.14 26.29 -4.48
CA ALA A 40 11.05 27.72 -4.65
C ALA A 40 11.84 28.43 -3.55
N THR A 41 12.56 29.49 -3.93
CA THR A 41 13.31 30.32 -2.97
C THR A 41 13.05 31.78 -3.28
N SER A 42 12.66 32.58 -2.29
CA SER A 42 12.53 34.02 -2.40
C SER A 42 13.66 34.74 -1.67
N TYR A 43 13.96 35.93 -2.14
CA TYR A 43 15.03 36.78 -1.61
C TYR A 43 14.50 38.17 -1.27
N VAL A 44 15.03 38.75 -0.20
CA VAL A 44 15.04 40.16 0.05
C VAL A 44 16.44 40.70 -0.17
N TYR A 45 16.55 41.97 -0.58
CA TYR A 45 17.85 42.60 -0.80
C TYR A 45 18.15 43.53 0.40
N VAL A 46 19.26 43.29 1.08
CA VAL A 46 19.75 44.08 2.18
C VAL A 46 21.07 44.71 1.73
N ASN A 47 21.12 46.05 1.67
CA ASN A 47 22.28 46.82 1.17
C ASN A 47 22.74 46.39 -0.25
N GLY A 48 21.83 45.88 -1.07
CA GLY A 48 22.13 45.37 -2.41
C GLY A 48 22.50 43.88 -2.50
N ASP A 49 22.68 43.21 -1.37
CA ASP A 49 22.97 41.79 -1.32
C ASP A 49 21.70 40.94 -1.16
N PRO A 50 21.54 39.83 -1.92
CA PRO A 50 20.38 38.93 -1.81
C PRO A 50 20.49 38.11 -0.51
N VAL A 51 19.46 38.19 0.32
CA VAL A 51 19.29 37.33 1.52
C VAL A 51 18.07 36.45 1.32
N VAL A 52 18.23 35.13 1.54
CA VAL A 52 17.09 34.20 1.47
C VAL A 52 16.04 34.61 2.50
N HIS A 53 14.81 34.85 2.03
CA HIS A 53 13.68 35.24 2.86
C HIS A 53 12.74 34.04 3.15
N ALA A 54 12.40 33.27 2.14
CA ALA A 54 11.57 32.07 2.27
C ALA A 54 12.04 31.00 1.30
N ARG A 55 11.84 29.76 1.68
CA ARG A 55 12.11 28.60 0.86
C ARG A 55 11.05 27.55 1.14
N ASP A 56 10.62 26.88 0.07
CA ASP A 56 9.68 25.79 0.15
C ASP A 56 9.99 24.71 -0.92
N GLN A 57 9.57 23.49 -0.66
CA GLN A 57 9.70 22.37 -1.56
C GLN A 57 8.31 21.88 -1.94
N SER A 58 8.15 21.38 -3.16
CA SER A 58 6.87 20.88 -3.64
C SER A 58 6.41 19.66 -2.86
N ASP A 59 5.11 19.60 -2.72
CA ASP A 59 4.31 18.50 -2.26
C ASP A 59 3.57 17.91 -3.46
N ASP A 60 3.21 16.63 -3.46
CA ASP A 60 2.46 16.01 -4.55
C ASP A 60 0.95 16.23 -4.43
N GLY A 61 0.47 16.68 -3.26
CA GLY A 61 -0.92 17.00 -2.96
C GLY A 61 -1.78 15.80 -2.57
N ASP A 62 -1.17 14.66 -2.21
CA ASP A 62 -1.84 13.46 -1.71
C ASP A 62 -1.45 13.14 -0.27
N ASP A 63 -2.18 13.69 0.70
CA ASP A 63 -1.97 13.43 2.14
C ASP A 63 -2.42 12.04 2.58
N THR A 64 -2.99 11.22 1.68
CA THR A 64 -3.57 9.92 2.05
C THR A 64 -2.53 8.80 2.10
N ASP A 65 -1.36 9.02 1.56
CA ASP A 65 -0.24 8.08 1.50
C ASP A 65 0.61 8.05 2.78
N GLY A 66 0.39 9.02 3.69
CA GLY A 66 1.05 9.11 5.00
C GLY A 66 2.16 10.17 5.08
N ASN A 67 2.43 10.88 3.99
CA ASN A 67 3.24 12.09 3.97
C ASN A 67 2.34 13.30 3.69
N THR A 68 2.58 14.40 4.34
CA THR A 68 1.72 15.60 4.28
C THR A 68 2.48 16.86 3.86
N GLU A 69 3.79 16.78 3.68
CA GLU A 69 4.62 17.91 3.32
C GLU A 69 5.93 17.49 2.62
N ASN A 70 6.31 18.20 1.57
CA ASN A 70 7.62 18.13 0.92
C ASN A 70 7.95 16.78 0.26
N ASP A 71 6.97 16.06 -0.23
CA ASP A 71 7.19 14.81 -0.94
C ASP A 71 7.26 14.97 -2.47
N PRO A 72 7.92 14.05 -3.16
CA PRO A 72 8.08 14.12 -4.60
C PRO A 72 6.84 13.62 -5.32
N THR A 73 6.44 14.30 -6.38
CA THR A 73 5.45 13.77 -7.34
C THR A 73 6.03 12.55 -8.07
N LEU A 74 5.32 11.42 -7.99
CA LEU A 74 5.68 10.17 -8.63
C LEU A 74 4.90 9.96 -9.92
N SER A 75 5.60 9.54 -10.98
CA SER A 75 4.97 9.15 -12.24
C SER A 75 5.47 7.76 -12.64
N TYR A 76 4.63 6.74 -12.48
CA TYR A 76 4.92 5.38 -12.88
C TYR A 76 4.74 5.18 -14.39
N PHE A 77 5.59 4.34 -14.98
CA PHE A 77 5.48 3.93 -16.39
C PHE A 77 4.98 2.48 -16.46
N GLY A 78 3.85 2.28 -17.12
CA GLY A 78 3.12 1.02 -17.15
C GLY A 78 2.07 0.93 -16.04
N ASP A 79 1.59 -0.30 -15.82
CA ASP A 79 0.59 -0.57 -14.79
C ASP A 79 1.16 -0.34 -13.39
N LEU A 80 0.29 0.05 -12.47
CA LEU A 80 0.64 0.11 -11.06
C LEU A 80 0.92 -1.29 -10.50
N PRO A 81 1.76 -1.40 -9.44
CA PRO A 81 1.92 -2.65 -8.72
C PRO A 81 0.59 -3.22 -8.25
N LYS A 82 0.45 -4.55 -8.33
CA LYS A 82 -0.78 -5.23 -7.93
C LYS A 82 -0.45 -6.51 -7.19
N ILE A 83 -1.08 -6.70 -6.04
CA ILE A 83 -1.21 -8.01 -5.39
C ILE A 83 -2.68 -8.43 -5.40
N GLU A 84 -2.95 -9.70 -5.27
CA GLU A 84 -4.28 -10.28 -5.13
C GLU A 84 -4.29 -11.20 -3.91
N VAL A 85 -5.25 -10.97 -3.01
CA VAL A 85 -5.35 -11.66 -1.73
C VAL A 85 -6.65 -12.46 -1.69
N THR A 86 -6.55 -13.78 -1.49
CA THR A 86 -7.71 -14.62 -1.23
C THR A 86 -7.66 -15.22 0.16
N LYS A 87 -8.82 -15.49 0.75
CA LYS A 87 -8.94 -16.11 2.06
C LYS A 87 -10.08 -17.11 2.08
N THR A 88 -9.77 -18.32 2.44
CA THR A 88 -10.75 -19.40 2.60
C THR A 88 -10.74 -19.94 4.03
N ALA A 89 -11.82 -20.58 4.44
CA ALA A 89 -11.93 -21.18 5.76
C ALA A 89 -12.40 -22.64 5.64
N THR A 90 -11.81 -23.51 6.43
CA THR A 90 -12.30 -24.86 6.68
C THR A 90 -12.42 -25.09 8.18
N TYR A 91 -13.37 -25.91 8.60
CA TYR A 91 -13.49 -26.30 10.02
C TYR A 91 -13.86 -27.77 10.17
N THR A 92 -13.45 -28.35 11.28
CA THR A 92 -13.85 -29.72 11.66
C THR A 92 -15.36 -29.72 11.96
N GLY A 93 -16.08 -30.74 11.47
CA GLY A 93 -17.54 -30.78 11.65
C GLY A 93 -18.39 -30.17 10.55
N TYR A 94 -17.76 -29.66 9.47
CA TYR A 94 -18.44 -28.97 8.35
C TYR A 94 -19.72 -29.65 7.85
N ALA A 95 -19.74 -30.97 7.77
CA ALA A 95 -20.90 -31.73 7.28
C ALA A 95 -22.09 -31.79 8.27
N ASN A 96 -21.85 -31.56 9.56
CA ASN A 96 -22.86 -31.69 10.64
C ASN A 96 -23.12 -30.38 11.40
N GLY A 97 -22.56 -29.27 10.91
CA GLY A 97 -22.54 -28.00 11.64
C GLY A 97 -21.35 -27.91 12.60
N ALA A 98 -21.02 -26.70 13.03
CA ALA A 98 -19.92 -26.45 13.96
C ALA A 98 -20.33 -26.74 15.40
N ASN A 99 -19.41 -27.26 16.20
CA ASN A 99 -19.55 -27.43 17.64
C ASN A 99 -18.54 -26.55 18.39
N PRO A 100 -18.81 -26.20 19.65
CA PRO A 100 -17.82 -25.53 20.49
C PRO A 100 -16.57 -26.42 20.62
N GLY A 101 -15.41 -25.83 20.42
CA GLY A 101 -14.12 -26.54 20.42
C GLY A 101 -13.63 -26.98 19.05
N ASP A 102 -14.47 -26.97 18.01
CA ASP A 102 -14.01 -27.16 16.64
C ASP A 102 -13.04 -26.04 16.24
N VAL A 103 -12.10 -26.39 15.36
CA VAL A 103 -11.09 -25.43 14.88
C VAL A 103 -11.40 -25.00 13.47
N ALA A 104 -11.63 -23.72 13.30
CA ALA A 104 -11.62 -23.07 11.98
C ALA A 104 -10.18 -22.77 11.58
N VAL A 105 -9.77 -23.28 10.42
CA VAL A 105 -8.46 -23.01 9.79
C VAL A 105 -8.69 -22.06 8.63
N PHE A 106 -8.06 -20.91 8.69
CA PHE A 106 -8.05 -19.93 7.62
C PHE A 106 -6.79 -20.13 6.78
N THR A 107 -6.96 -20.26 5.49
CA THR A 107 -5.87 -20.28 4.51
C THR A 107 -5.94 -19.00 3.71
N MET A 108 -4.84 -18.26 3.68
CA MET A 108 -4.68 -16.99 2.99
C MET A 108 -3.63 -17.15 1.91
N THR A 109 -3.93 -16.70 0.70
CA THR A 109 -2.95 -16.60 -0.36
C THR A 109 -2.79 -15.14 -0.76
N VAL A 110 -1.57 -14.75 -1.07
CA VAL A 110 -1.24 -13.46 -1.67
C VAL A 110 -0.38 -13.69 -2.90
N GLU A 111 -0.85 -13.23 -4.04
CA GLU A 111 -0.17 -13.38 -5.32
C GLU A 111 0.29 -12.02 -5.85
N ASN A 112 1.51 -11.94 -6.36
CA ASN A 112 1.99 -10.77 -7.07
C ASN A 112 1.49 -10.77 -8.53
N LYS A 113 0.47 -10.00 -8.82
CA LYS A 113 -0.15 -9.83 -10.14
C LYS A 113 0.47 -8.71 -10.98
N SER A 114 1.53 -8.08 -10.51
CA SER A 114 2.20 -7.01 -11.24
C SER A 114 2.77 -7.52 -12.56
N THR A 115 2.88 -6.61 -13.52
CA THR A 115 3.39 -6.92 -14.87
C THR A 115 4.78 -6.35 -15.12
N HIS A 116 5.20 -5.34 -14.35
CA HIS A 116 6.51 -4.71 -14.54
C HIS A 116 7.63 -5.49 -13.82
N PRO A 117 8.78 -5.75 -14.47
CA PRO A 117 9.87 -6.56 -13.91
C PRO A 117 10.46 -6.07 -12.58
N LYS A 118 10.28 -4.79 -12.26
CA LYS A 118 10.72 -4.17 -11.01
C LYS A 118 9.71 -4.30 -9.86
N ASP A 119 8.51 -4.80 -10.11
CA ASP A 119 7.47 -4.95 -9.10
C ASP A 119 7.63 -6.24 -8.30
N ILE A 120 8.83 -6.52 -7.85
CA ILE A 120 9.09 -7.52 -6.82
C ILE A 120 8.61 -6.93 -5.49
N VAL A 121 7.56 -7.50 -4.92
CA VAL A 121 7.02 -7.06 -3.63
C VAL A 121 7.98 -7.43 -2.51
N ARG A 122 8.19 -6.51 -1.58
CA ARG A 122 9.06 -6.64 -0.40
C ARG A 122 8.35 -6.05 0.82
N ASP A 123 8.87 -6.37 1.98
CA ASP A 123 8.35 -5.87 3.26
C ASP A 123 6.84 -6.08 3.39
N LEU A 124 6.36 -7.23 2.86
CA LEU A 124 4.97 -7.62 2.91
C LEU A 124 4.53 -7.79 4.36
N THR A 125 3.56 -7.02 4.76
CA THR A 125 2.92 -7.04 6.07
C THR A 125 1.45 -7.36 5.92
N PHE A 126 0.78 -7.68 7.04
CA PHE A 126 -0.66 -7.95 7.03
C PHE A 126 -1.34 -7.44 8.29
N SER A 127 -2.63 -7.21 8.16
CA SER A 127 -3.55 -6.96 9.27
C SER A 127 -4.76 -7.85 9.13
N ASP A 128 -5.13 -8.59 10.18
CA ASP A 128 -6.24 -9.56 10.18
C ASP A 128 -7.40 -9.05 11.03
N ASP A 129 -8.62 -9.12 10.51
CA ASP A 129 -9.84 -8.62 11.15
C ASP A 129 -10.89 -9.75 11.25
N LEU A 130 -10.86 -10.47 12.38
CA LEU A 130 -11.82 -11.52 12.70
C LEU A 130 -12.97 -10.97 13.54
N LYS A 131 -14.21 -11.22 13.11
CA LYS A 131 -15.44 -10.79 13.77
C LYS A 131 -16.47 -11.90 13.84
N ASP A 132 -17.38 -11.82 14.81
CA ASP A 132 -18.61 -12.61 14.80
C ASP A 132 -19.67 -12.02 13.84
N ALA A 133 -20.81 -12.70 13.69
CA ALA A 133 -21.87 -12.25 12.80
C ALA A 133 -22.48 -10.89 13.18
N PHE A 134 -22.28 -10.42 14.41
CA PHE A 134 -22.70 -9.09 14.87
C PHE A 134 -21.56 -8.05 14.81
N LEU A 135 -20.49 -8.35 14.05
CA LEU A 135 -19.32 -7.48 13.84
C LEU A 135 -18.53 -7.16 15.12
N ARG A 136 -18.63 -7.98 16.14
CA ARG A 136 -17.81 -7.85 17.36
C ARG A 136 -16.44 -8.51 17.13
N ASN A 137 -15.38 -7.81 17.49
CA ASN A 137 -14.01 -8.28 17.31
C ASN A 137 -13.76 -9.59 18.05
N LYS A 138 -13.04 -10.49 17.40
CA LYS A 138 -12.54 -11.75 17.94
C LYS A 138 -11.03 -11.79 17.78
N THR A 139 -10.37 -12.59 18.59
CA THR A 139 -8.92 -12.78 18.52
C THR A 139 -8.61 -14.18 18.04
N MET A 140 -7.77 -14.30 17.00
CA MET A 140 -7.27 -15.59 16.53
C MET A 140 -6.67 -16.42 17.67
N THR A 141 -6.87 -17.73 17.62
CA THR A 141 -6.28 -18.67 18.59
C THR A 141 -4.79 -18.92 18.28
N SER A 142 -4.41 -18.83 17.01
CA SER A 142 -3.01 -18.87 16.57
C SER A 142 -2.59 -17.58 15.90
N THR A 143 -1.28 -17.34 15.83
CA THR A 143 -0.71 -16.30 14.96
C THR A 143 -0.87 -16.69 13.49
N VAL A 144 -0.92 -15.70 12.60
CA VAL A 144 -0.81 -15.93 11.14
C VAL A 144 0.61 -16.40 10.84
N THR A 145 0.73 -17.57 10.24
CA THR A 145 2.02 -18.22 9.98
C THR A 145 2.24 -18.35 8.47
N PHE A 146 3.42 -17.97 8.01
CA PHE A 146 3.88 -18.22 6.64
C PHE A 146 4.16 -19.73 6.46
N ASN A 147 3.62 -20.31 5.40
CA ASN A 147 3.80 -21.73 5.08
C ASN A 147 4.80 -21.93 3.93
N SER A 148 4.58 -21.24 2.83
CA SER A 148 5.39 -21.41 1.62
C SER A 148 5.16 -20.26 0.63
N ALA A 149 6.08 -20.15 -0.34
CA ALA A 149 5.91 -19.35 -1.54
C ALA A 149 6.21 -20.21 -2.77
N SER A 150 5.45 -20.05 -3.86
CA SER A 150 5.49 -20.92 -5.04
C SER A 150 6.83 -20.89 -5.78
N ALA A 151 7.56 -19.78 -5.72
CA ALA A 151 8.93 -19.64 -6.24
C ALA A 151 10.01 -19.70 -5.15
N SER A 152 9.63 -20.14 -3.93
CA SER A 152 10.53 -20.31 -2.78
C SER A 152 11.14 -19.03 -2.23
N SER A 153 10.53 -17.88 -2.48
CA SER A 153 10.94 -16.62 -1.84
C SER A 153 10.78 -16.69 -0.33
N ALA A 154 11.62 -15.96 0.37
CA ALA A 154 11.51 -15.80 1.81
C ALA A 154 10.20 -15.07 2.18
N GLN A 155 9.71 -15.30 3.40
CA GLN A 155 8.56 -14.57 3.93
C GLN A 155 8.75 -13.07 3.74
N GLY A 156 7.70 -12.39 3.27
CA GLY A 156 7.73 -10.95 3.05
C GLY A 156 8.20 -10.52 1.65
N THR A 157 8.56 -11.46 0.78
CA THR A 157 8.98 -11.17 -0.60
C THR A 157 8.16 -11.99 -1.58
N LEU A 158 7.72 -11.37 -2.70
CA LEU A 158 7.05 -12.04 -3.80
C LEU A 158 7.63 -11.56 -5.14
N THR A 159 8.17 -12.49 -5.92
CA THR A 159 8.52 -12.24 -7.33
C THR A 159 7.26 -12.20 -8.20
N LEU A 160 7.39 -11.81 -9.45
CA LEU A 160 6.24 -11.73 -10.38
C LEU A 160 5.54 -13.08 -10.53
N GLY A 161 4.22 -13.11 -10.42
CA GLY A 161 3.40 -14.30 -10.51
C GLY A 161 3.55 -15.28 -9.34
N GLU A 162 4.33 -14.93 -8.34
CA GLU A 162 4.53 -15.77 -7.16
C GLU A 162 3.38 -15.63 -6.18
N THR A 163 2.97 -16.76 -5.61
CA THR A 163 1.93 -16.83 -4.58
C THR A 163 2.54 -17.31 -3.27
N ALA A 164 2.36 -16.56 -2.20
CA ALA A 164 2.66 -17.02 -0.84
C ALA A 164 1.39 -17.48 -0.14
N THR A 165 1.54 -18.51 0.70
CA THR A 165 0.47 -19.11 1.49
C THR A 165 0.73 -18.92 2.98
N TYR A 166 -0.29 -18.49 3.70
CA TYR A 166 -0.31 -18.32 5.14
C TYR A 166 -1.49 -19.08 5.73
N THR A 167 -1.38 -19.44 7.00
CA THR A 167 -2.46 -20.06 7.76
C THR A 167 -2.60 -19.46 9.14
N ALA A 168 -3.84 -19.47 9.63
CA ALA A 168 -4.16 -19.15 11.02
C ALA A 168 -5.35 -19.99 11.48
N SER A 169 -5.55 -20.14 12.78
CA SER A 169 -6.67 -20.90 13.33
C SER A 169 -7.41 -20.14 14.40
N TYR A 170 -8.68 -20.48 14.52
CA TYR A 170 -9.58 -20.00 15.57
C TYR A 170 -10.37 -21.15 16.15
N THR A 171 -10.44 -21.25 17.47
CA THR A 171 -11.29 -22.25 18.16
C THR A 171 -12.69 -21.70 18.31
N ILE A 172 -13.66 -22.35 17.68
CA ILE A 172 -15.07 -21.96 17.68
C ILE A 172 -15.64 -22.06 19.08
N THR A 173 -16.31 -21.02 19.53
CA THR A 173 -16.98 -20.97 20.84
C THR A 173 -18.51 -21.16 20.71
N GLN A 174 -19.19 -21.50 21.79
CA GLN A 174 -20.65 -21.53 21.78
C GLN A 174 -21.25 -20.19 21.38
N SER A 175 -20.66 -19.08 21.83
CA SER A 175 -21.11 -17.73 21.44
C SER A 175 -21.03 -17.48 19.93
N ASP A 176 -20.07 -18.05 19.23
CA ASP A 176 -19.95 -17.90 17.76
C ASP A 176 -21.07 -18.64 17.04
N ILE A 177 -21.43 -19.82 17.56
CA ILE A 177 -22.56 -20.62 17.05
C ILE A 177 -23.88 -19.89 17.30
N ASP A 178 -24.08 -19.39 18.52
CA ASP A 178 -25.30 -18.66 18.93
C ASP A 178 -25.48 -17.37 18.12
N THR A 179 -24.40 -16.74 17.66
CA THR A 179 -24.42 -15.55 16.81
C THR A 179 -24.55 -15.84 15.33
N GLY A 180 -24.41 -17.10 14.90
CA GLY A 180 -24.63 -17.54 13.52
C GLY A 180 -23.37 -17.59 12.65
N GLY A 181 -22.17 -17.36 13.21
CA GLY A 181 -20.92 -17.56 12.47
C GLY A 181 -19.83 -16.54 12.69
N LEU A 182 -18.80 -16.65 11.86
CA LEU A 182 -17.61 -15.81 11.87
C LEU A 182 -17.42 -15.16 10.50
N ARG A 183 -16.91 -13.94 10.51
CA ARG A 183 -16.39 -13.22 9.33
C ARG A 183 -14.92 -12.92 9.58
N ASN A 184 -14.08 -13.24 8.64
CA ASN A 184 -12.67 -12.92 8.71
C ASN A 184 -12.16 -12.31 7.41
N GLN A 185 -11.46 -11.19 7.51
CA GLN A 185 -10.84 -10.47 6.41
C GLN A 185 -9.38 -10.19 6.75
N ILE A 186 -8.50 -10.26 5.77
CA ILE A 186 -7.09 -9.90 5.92
C ILE A 186 -6.71 -8.90 4.84
N THR A 187 -5.90 -7.93 5.23
CA THR A 187 -5.26 -6.99 4.31
C THR A 187 -3.79 -7.33 4.24
N PHE A 188 -3.23 -7.46 3.05
CA PHE A 188 -1.80 -7.49 2.81
C PHE A 188 -1.37 -6.19 2.14
N GLU A 189 -0.18 -5.73 2.52
CA GLU A 189 0.45 -4.54 1.93
C GLU A 189 1.98 -4.68 1.93
N GLY A 190 2.61 -4.17 0.88
CA GLY A 190 4.06 -4.25 0.69
C GLY A 190 4.58 -3.15 -0.21
N ASN A 191 5.90 -3.10 -0.36
CA ASN A 191 6.59 -2.18 -1.26
C ASN A 191 7.14 -2.93 -2.46
N THR A 192 7.17 -2.29 -3.63
CA THR A 192 7.95 -2.79 -4.75
C THR A 192 9.31 -2.10 -4.85
N ILE A 193 10.23 -2.69 -5.66
CA ILE A 193 11.53 -2.04 -5.92
C ILE A 193 11.34 -0.71 -6.66
N ARG A 194 10.24 -0.58 -7.38
CA ARG A 194 9.89 0.61 -8.15
C ARG A 194 9.40 1.76 -7.26
N ASN A 195 8.94 1.45 -6.05
CA ASN A 195 8.52 2.46 -5.08
C ASN A 195 9.73 3.22 -4.52
N PRO A 196 9.89 4.52 -4.80
CA PRO A 196 10.98 5.33 -4.28
C PRO A 196 10.73 5.82 -2.86
N VAL A 197 9.51 5.68 -2.32
CA VAL A 197 9.11 6.13 -0.99
C VAL A 197 8.69 4.93 -0.14
N PRO A 198 9.64 4.24 0.55
CA PRO A 198 9.35 2.99 1.27
C PRO A 198 8.35 3.12 2.42
N ALA A 199 8.04 4.34 2.88
CA ALA A 199 7.04 4.58 3.90
C ALA A 199 5.61 4.37 3.38
N GLU A 200 5.41 4.52 2.08
CA GLU A 200 4.14 4.33 1.38
C GLU A 200 4.09 2.93 0.77
N LYS A 201 3.00 2.23 0.98
CA LYS A 201 2.81 0.88 0.46
C LYS A 201 2.15 0.93 -0.91
N ASP A 202 2.92 0.68 -1.98
CA ASP A 202 2.45 0.74 -3.37
C ASP A 202 1.76 -0.55 -3.87
N ALA A 203 1.79 -1.62 -3.08
CA ALA A 203 1.09 -2.87 -3.35
C ALA A 203 0.21 -3.24 -2.16
N LYS A 204 -1.12 -3.19 -2.33
CA LYS A 204 -2.08 -3.44 -1.26
C LYS A 204 -3.32 -4.13 -1.80
N ASP A 205 -3.84 -5.08 -1.03
CA ASP A 205 -5.13 -5.71 -1.32
C ASP A 205 -5.78 -6.27 -0.06
N VAL A 206 -7.10 -6.41 -0.10
CA VAL A 206 -7.95 -6.94 0.97
C VAL A 206 -8.60 -8.22 0.49
N SER A 207 -8.48 -9.29 1.27
CA SER A 207 -8.96 -10.61 0.86
C SER A 207 -10.43 -10.63 0.47
N ASP A 208 -10.71 -11.29 -0.63
CA ASP A 208 -12.00 -11.83 -1.01
C ASP A 208 -12.13 -13.33 -0.62
N ASN A 209 -13.20 -13.97 -1.00
CA ASN A 209 -13.45 -15.39 -0.72
C ASN A 209 -12.97 -16.33 -1.85
N GLY A 210 -12.33 -15.80 -2.88
CA GLY A 210 -11.87 -16.55 -4.04
C GLY A 210 -12.98 -17.08 -4.96
N ILE A 211 -14.18 -16.51 -4.88
CA ILE A 211 -15.32 -16.81 -5.75
C ILE A 211 -15.68 -15.50 -6.45
N ASP A 212 -15.27 -15.34 -7.70
CA ASP A 212 -15.62 -14.24 -8.59
C ASP A 212 -16.93 -14.53 -9.32
#